data_0a6fc10f9f133edf87b3c208b5d09d09
#
_entry.id   0a6fc10f9f133edf87b3c208b5d09d09
#
_cell.length_a   1.000
_cell.length_b   1.000
_cell.length_c   1.000
_cell.angle_alpha   90.00
_cell.angle_beta   90.00
_cell.angle_gamma   90.00
#
_symmetry.space_group_name_H-M   'P 1'
#
loop_
_entity.id
_entity.type
_entity.pdbx_description
1 polymer ?
#
loop_
_entity_poly.entity_id
_entity_poly.type
_entity_poly.pdbx_seq_one_letter_code
_entity_poly.pdbx_strand_id
1 'polypeptide(L)'
;KRRITLSTSGVVPEIIRCGGDLGVNLAISLHAVRDELRDELVPINRKYPLAELIEACRNYPGLSNARRITWEYVMLDGVNDSDEDCAALLKLIKGIPSKLNLIPFNPWPGSPYECSSDERIEAFAAKVLKAGYASPVRTPRGRDILAACGQLKSASERGRRQRTGTASARESVPSDATT
;
A
#
# COMPACT_ATOMS: atom_id res chain seq x y z
N LYS A 1 7.67 -15.14 23.49
CA LYS A 1 7.05 -15.69 22.27
C LYS A 1 7.03 -14.59 21.21
N ARG A 2 7.66 -14.81 20.06
CA ARG A 2 7.68 -13.82 18.95
C ARG A 2 6.27 -13.73 18.37
N ARG A 3 5.80 -12.49 18.15
CA ARG A 3 4.53 -12.25 17.46
C ARG A 3 4.80 -12.15 15.96
N ILE A 4 4.11 -12.94 15.17
CA ILE A 4 4.16 -12.89 13.71
C ILE A 4 3.06 -11.96 13.23
N THR A 5 3.38 -11.08 12.29
CA THR A 5 2.42 -10.21 11.60
C THR A 5 2.45 -10.57 10.12
N LEU A 6 1.30 -10.91 9.56
CA LEU A 6 1.09 -11.09 8.15
C LEU A 6 0.65 -9.75 7.54
N SER A 7 1.35 -9.29 6.51
CA SER A 7 0.93 -8.13 5.70
C SER A 7 0.24 -8.62 4.43
N THR A 8 -0.88 -7.99 4.08
CA THR A 8 -1.64 -8.30 2.86
C THR A 8 -2.26 -7.04 2.28
N SER A 9 -2.42 -7.03 0.96
CA SER A 9 -3.17 -6.00 0.23
C SER A 9 -4.69 -6.22 0.22
N GLY A 10 -5.18 -7.34 0.78
CA GLY A 10 -6.62 -7.56 0.94
C GLY A 10 -7.17 -8.75 0.16
N VAL A 11 -6.46 -9.87 0.12
CA VAL A 11 -7.00 -11.15 -0.40
C VAL A 11 -7.94 -11.73 0.65
N VAL A 12 -9.22 -11.35 0.59
CA VAL A 12 -10.22 -11.61 1.63
C VAL A 12 -10.33 -13.09 2.04
N PRO A 13 -10.42 -14.08 1.12
CA PRO A 13 -10.49 -15.48 1.53
C PRO A 13 -9.28 -15.93 2.34
N GLU A 14 -8.08 -15.44 2.01
CA GLU A 14 -6.87 -15.82 2.73
C GLU A 14 -6.77 -15.13 4.10
N ILE A 15 -7.34 -13.93 4.25
CA ILE A 15 -7.47 -13.26 5.55
C ILE A 15 -8.29 -14.13 6.49
N ILE A 16 -9.43 -14.62 6.04
CA ILE A 16 -10.34 -15.47 6.82
C ILE A 16 -9.62 -16.77 7.24
N ARG A 17 -8.96 -17.44 6.29
CA ARG A 17 -8.20 -18.68 6.56
C ARG A 17 -7.06 -18.45 7.57
N CYS A 18 -6.25 -17.42 7.36
CA CYS A 18 -5.15 -17.09 8.27
C CYS A 18 -5.63 -16.79 9.69
N GLY A 19 -6.78 -16.15 9.83
CA GLY A 19 -7.37 -15.87 11.13
C GLY A 19 -7.75 -17.14 11.89
N GLY A 20 -8.38 -18.09 11.20
CA GLY A 20 -8.80 -19.38 11.76
C GLY A 20 -7.62 -20.30 12.06
N ASP A 21 -6.72 -20.48 11.10
CA ASP A 21 -5.70 -21.53 11.15
C ASP A 21 -4.43 -21.11 11.93
N LEU A 22 -3.97 -19.89 11.76
CA LEU A 22 -2.64 -19.48 12.22
C LEU A 22 -2.66 -18.54 13.42
N GLY A 23 -3.72 -17.79 13.61
CA GLY A 23 -3.83 -16.84 14.70
C GLY A 23 -2.73 -15.78 14.72
N VAL A 24 -2.23 -15.35 13.57
CA VAL A 24 -1.21 -14.30 13.41
C VAL A 24 -1.80 -12.90 13.54
N ASN A 25 -0.97 -11.89 13.80
CA ASN A 25 -1.40 -10.49 13.68
C ASN A 25 -1.58 -10.14 12.19
N LEU A 26 -2.45 -9.17 11.90
CA LEU A 26 -2.75 -8.77 10.54
C LEU A 26 -2.36 -7.31 10.31
N ALA A 27 -1.70 -7.04 9.19
CA ALA A 27 -1.47 -5.71 8.64
C ALA A 27 -2.08 -5.64 7.24
N ILE A 28 -2.86 -4.58 6.99
CA ILE A 28 -3.58 -4.36 5.74
C ILE A 28 -3.02 -3.13 5.04
N SER A 29 -2.55 -3.30 3.82
CA SER A 29 -2.25 -2.19 2.91
C SER A 29 -3.57 -1.58 2.43
N LEU A 30 -4.07 -0.59 3.18
CA LEU A 30 -5.36 0.05 2.92
C LEU A 30 -5.25 1.13 1.86
N HIS A 31 -4.44 2.15 2.11
CA HIS A 31 -4.00 3.26 1.24
C HIS A 31 -5.10 4.17 0.69
N ALA A 32 -6.36 3.78 0.74
CA ALA A 32 -7.51 4.60 0.34
C ALA A 32 -8.77 4.23 1.11
N VAL A 33 -9.73 5.16 1.14
CA VAL A 33 -11.02 5.03 1.84
C VAL A 33 -12.21 5.02 0.88
N ARG A 34 -11.94 5.09 -0.42
CA ARG A 34 -12.91 5.02 -1.54
C ARG A 34 -12.48 3.91 -2.48
N ASP A 35 -13.42 3.13 -2.99
CA ASP A 35 -13.11 2.00 -3.87
C ASP A 35 -12.45 2.45 -5.17
N GLU A 36 -12.89 3.58 -5.76
CA GLU A 36 -12.34 4.11 -7.01
C GLU A 36 -10.84 4.39 -6.90
N LEU A 37 -10.44 5.08 -5.84
CA LEU A 37 -9.03 5.36 -5.59
C LEU A 37 -8.27 4.09 -5.21
N ARG A 38 -8.90 3.21 -4.44
CA ARG A 38 -8.25 1.96 -4.04
C ARG A 38 -8.05 1.00 -5.20
N ASP A 39 -8.94 1.00 -6.18
CA ASP A 39 -8.81 0.24 -7.43
C ASP A 39 -7.57 0.64 -8.24
N GLU A 40 -7.16 1.89 -8.12
CA GLU A 40 -5.95 2.42 -8.74
C GLU A 40 -4.70 2.08 -7.92
N LEU A 41 -4.70 2.39 -6.62
CA LEU A 41 -3.55 2.21 -5.73
C LEU A 41 -3.30 0.75 -5.36
N VAL A 42 -4.37 -0.05 -5.23
CA VAL A 42 -4.36 -1.44 -4.76
C VAL A 42 -5.31 -2.27 -5.61
N PRO A 43 -4.95 -2.66 -6.84
CA PRO A 43 -5.87 -3.23 -7.84
C PRO A 43 -6.62 -4.50 -7.42
N ILE A 44 -6.17 -5.22 -6.39
CA ILE A 44 -6.92 -6.35 -5.83
C ILE A 44 -8.29 -5.93 -5.26
N ASN A 45 -8.48 -4.63 -4.99
CA ASN A 45 -9.75 -4.07 -4.54
C ASN A 45 -10.90 -4.33 -5.52
N ARG A 46 -10.63 -4.35 -6.82
CA ARG A 46 -11.62 -4.69 -7.86
C ARG A 46 -12.25 -6.06 -7.65
N LYS A 47 -11.50 -6.99 -7.05
CA LYS A 47 -11.98 -8.32 -6.74
C LYS A 47 -12.58 -8.42 -5.33
N TYR A 48 -12.01 -7.67 -4.39
CA TYR A 48 -12.43 -7.64 -2.98
C TYR A 48 -12.58 -6.19 -2.54
N PRO A 49 -13.75 -5.56 -2.75
CA PRO A 49 -14.01 -4.17 -2.39
C PRO A 49 -13.82 -3.88 -0.92
N LEU A 50 -13.69 -2.60 -0.58
CA LEU A 50 -13.50 -2.14 0.81
C LEU A 50 -14.53 -2.73 1.76
N ALA A 51 -15.79 -2.82 1.36
CA ALA A 51 -16.84 -3.38 2.22
C ALA A 51 -16.53 -4.83 2.65
N GLU A 52 -16.12 -5.69 1.71
CA GLU A 52 -15.77 -7.08 1.99
C GLU A 52 -14.49 -7.18 2.83
N LEU A 53 -13.48 -6.36 2.50
CA LEU A 53 -12.24 -6.33 3.25
C LEU A 53 -12.44 -5.92 4.71
N ILE A 54 -13.22 -4.86 4.94
CA ILE A 54 -13.51 -4.35 6.28
C ILE A 54 -14.31 -5.37 7.08
N GLU A 55 -15.28 -6.05 6.45
CA GLU A 55 -16.08 -7.09 7.12
C GLU A 55 -15.20 -8.29 7.50
N ALA A 56 -14.31 -8.74 6.64
CA ALA A 56 -13.34 -9.78 6.96
C ALA A 56 -12.42 -9.38 8.12
N CYS A 57 -11.96 -8.13 8.14
CA CYS A 57 -11.16 -7.60 9.24
C CYS A 57 -11.95 -7.47 10.54
N ARG A 58 -13.22 -7.10 10.49
CA ARG A 58 -14.12 -6.98 11.65
C ARG A 58 -14.32 -8.35 12.33
N ASN A 59 -14.44 -9.39 11.53
CA ASN A 59 -14.64 -10.76 11.98
C ASN A 59 -13.33 -11.53 12.20
N TYR A 60 -12.19 -10.87 12.12
CA TYR A 60 -10.88 -11.54 12.28
C TYR A 60 -10.72 -12.09 13.69
N PRO A 61 -10.43 -13.40 13.86
CA PRO A 61 -10.41 -14.06 15.16
C PRO A 61 -9.37 -13.50 16.12
N GLY A 62 -9.74 -13.37 17.39
CA GLY A 62 -8.85 -13.00 18.48
C GLY A 62 -8.47 -11.52 18.51
N LEU A 63 -9.20 -10.64 17.85
CA LEU A 63 -9.03 -9.20 17.97
C LEU A 63 -9.30 -8.72 19.40
N SER A 64 -8.47 -7.81 19.87
CA SER A 64 -8.55 -7.20 21.19
C SER A 64 -7.69 -5.94 21.23
N ASN A 65 -7.73 -5.21 22.34
CA ASN A 65 -6.82 -4.07 22.55
C ASN A 65 -5.33 -4.46 22.52
N ALA A 66 -5.00 -5.72 22.80
CA ALA A 66 -3.64 -6.25 22.72
C ALA A 66 -3.30 -6.81 21.33
N ARG A 67 -4.31 -7.12 20.51
CA ARG A 67 -4.18 -7.70 19.17
C ARG A 67 -5.05 -6.93 18.19
N ARG A 68 -4.46 -5.91 17.59
CA ARG A 68 -5.15 -4.95 16.71
C ARG A 68 -4.81 -5.22 15.26
N ILE A 69 -5.74 -4.92 14.35
CA ILE A 69 -5.42 -4.77 12.93
C ILE A 69 -4.49 -3.57 12.76
N THR A 70 -3.43 -3.73 11.99
CA THR A 70 -2.58 -2.63 11.55
C THR A 70 -3.03 -2.19 10.17
N TRP A 71 -3.50 -0.95 10.04
CA TRP A 71 -3.82 -0.36 8.75
C TRP A 71 -2.60 0.42 8.26
N GLU A 72 -2.05 0.04 7.13
CA GLU A 72 -0.99 0.77 6.46
C GLU A 72 -1.60 1.76 5.49
N TYR A 73 -1.24 3.03 5.63
CA TYR A 73 -1.81 4.13 4.87
C TYR A 73 -0.70 5.04 4.35
N VAL A 74 -0.46 4.98 3.04
CA VAL A 74 0.50 5.86 2.37
C VAL A 74 -0.09 7.25 2.26
N MET A 75 0.70 8.29 2.54
CA MET A 75 0.27 9.69 2.50
C MET A 75 0.66 10.31 1.16
N LEU A 76 -0.34 10.56 0.33
CA LEU A 76 -0.22 11.12 -1.04
C LEU A 76 -0.84 12.52 -1.07
N ASP A 77 -0.03 13.52 -1.41
CA ASP A 77 -0.43 14.92 -1.43
C ASP A 77 -1.64 15.18 -2.33
N GLY A 78 -2.69 15.80 -1.76
CA GLY A 78 -3.92 16.14 -2.45
C GLY A 78 -4.74 14.95 -2.99
N VAL A 79 -4.39 13.72 -2.63
CA VAL A 79 -5.03 12.50 -3.16
C VAL A 79 -5.83 11.77 -2.09
N ASN A 80 -5.22 11.48 -0.93
CA ASN A 80 -5.82 10.70 0.14
C ASN A 80 -5.55 11.27 1.55
N ASP A 81 -5.07 12.49 1.63
CA ASP A 81 -4.59 13.11 2.85
C ASP A 81 -5.49 14.23 3.38
N SER A 82 -6.67 14.44 2.79
CA SER A 82 -7.62 15.46 3.21
C SER A 82 -8.24 15.18 4.60
N ASP A 83 -8.88 16.18 5.16
CA ASP A 83 -9.63 16.03 6.40
C ASP A 83 -10.84 15.12 6.25
N GLU A 84 -11.44 15.13 5.07
CA GLU A 84 -12.53 14.26 4.66
C GLU A 84 -12.06 12.81 4.56
N ASP A 85 -10.86 12.56 3.99
CA ASP A 85 -10.26 11.23 3.94
C ASP A 85 -9.96 10.71 5.35
N CYS A 86 -9.46 11.57 6.24
CA CYS A 86 -9.25 11.21 7.64
C CYS A 86 -10.55 10.81 8.34
N ALA A 87 -11.61 11.60 8.16
CA ALA A 87 -12.93 11.31 8.74
C ALA A 87 -13.54 10.02 8.19
N ALA A 88 -13.42 9.80 6.87
CA ALA A 88 -13.86 8.58 6.21
C ALA A 88 -13.09 7.35 6.71
N LEU A 89 -11.76 7.47 6.87
CA LEU A 89 -10.91 6.42 7.42
C LEU A 89 -11.35 6.02 8.82
N LEU A 90 -11.54 7.00 9.70
CA LEU A 90 -11.98 6.76 11.08
C LEU A 90 -13.37 6.10 11.14
N LYS A 91 -14.27 6.50 10.24
CA LYS A 91 -15.59 5.87 10.08
C LYS A 91 -15.48 4.44 9.62
N LEU A 92 -14.61 4.17 8.65
CA LEU A 92 -14.40 2.85 8.04
C LEU A 92 -13.92 1.82 9.06
N ILE A 93 -12.94 2.19 9.91
CA ILE A 93 -12.34 1.27 10.90
C ILE A 93 -13.05 1.28 12.25
N LYS A 94 -14.14 2.05 12.40
CA LYS A 94 -14.88 2.17 13.65
C LYS A 94 -15.34 0.80 14.17
N GLY A 95 -15.08 0.56 15.46
CA GLY A 95 -15.44 -0.70 16.12
C GLY A 95 -14.50 -1.87 15.88
N ILE A 96 -13.46 -1.69 15.08
CA ILE A 96 -12.40 -2.69 14.90
C ILE A 96 -11.21 -2.30 15.79
N PRO A 97 -10.69 -3.20 16.66
CA PRO A 97 -9.44 -2.95 17.37
C PRO A 97 -8.30 -2.65 16.39
N SER A 98 -7.87 -1.40 16.30
CA SER A 98 -7.04 -0.90 15.21
C SER A 98 -5.86 -0.08 15.68
N LYS A 99 -4.84 -0.02 14.86
CA LYS A 99 -3.79 1.00 14.83
C LYS A 99 -3.51 1.39 13.39
N LEU A 100 -3.18 2.64 13.15
CA LEU A 100 -2.74 3.14 11.87
C LEU A 100 -1.21 3.21 11.82
N ASN A 101 -0.66 2.93 10.67
CA ASN A 101 0.73 3.17 10.33
C ASN A 101 0.74 4.13 9.13
N LEU A 102 0.96 5.42 9.40
CA LEU A 102 1.06 6.43 8.35
C LEU A 102 2.43 6.35 7.72
N ILE A 103 2.46 6.25 6.40
CA ILE A 103 3.68 6.03 5.61
C ILE A 103 3.87 7.23 4.68
N PRO A 104 4.80 8.16 4.96
CA PRO A 104 5.17 9.19 4.00
C PRO A 104 5.55 8.54 2.68
N PHE A 105 4.94 9.01 1.58
CA PHE A 105 5.22 8.46 0.27
C PHE A 105 6.67 8.75 -0.14
N ASN A 106 7.32 7.78 -0.76
CA ASN A 106 8.65 7.96 -1.34
C ASN A 106 8.53 7.97 -2.87
N PRO A 107 8.47 9.17 -3.51
CA PRO A 107 8.28 9.26 -4.95
C PRO A 107 9.47 8.65 -5.71
N TRP A 108 9.19 8.06 -6.87
CA TRP A 108 10.20 7.55 -7.79
C TRP A 108 10.09 8.27 -9.14
N PRO A 109 11.14 8.28 -9.98
CA PRO A 109 11.09 8.88 -11.30
C PRO A 109 9.93 8.33 -12.15
N GLY A 110 8.99 9.22 -12.53
CA GLY A 110 7.79 8.86 -13.27
C GLY A 110 6.58 8.45 -12.40
N SER A 111 6.65 8.61 -11.07
CA SER A 111 5.48 8.55 -10.21
C SER A 111 4.53 9.71 -10.52
N PRO A 112 3.22 9.47 -10.67
CA PRO A 112 2.23 10.54 -10.77
C PRO A 112 1.88 11.18 -9.41
N TYR A 113 2.41 10.66 -8.32
CA TYR A 113 2.09 11.07 -6.96
C TYR A 113 3.27 11.72 -6.27
N GLU A 114 2.95 12.64 -5.36
CA GLU A 114 3.89 13.32 -4.47
C GLU A 114 3.63 12.94 -3.01
N CYS A 115 4.62 13.16 -2.15
CA CYS A 115 4.48 12.96 -0.72
C CYS A 115 3.71 14.13 -0.08
N SER A 116 2.74 13.84 0.77
CA SER A 116 2.13 14.85 1.64
C SER A 116 3.20 15.60 2.45
N SER A 117 2.97 16.89 2.74
CA SER A 117 3.89 17.65 3.60
C SER A 117 3.94 17.07 5.02
N ASP A 118 5.04 17.32 5.72
CA ASP A 118 5.21 16.83 7.10
C ASP A 118 4.11 17.41 8.01
N GLU A 119 3.75 18.70 7.84
CA GLU A 119 2.66 19.34 8.58
C GLU A 119 1.31 18.65 8.32
N ARG A 120 1.07 18.24 7.07
CA ARG A 120 -0.16 17.54 6.71
C ARG A 120 -0.23 16.16 7.33
N ILE A 121 0.88 15.41 7.30
CA ILE A 121 1.00 14.09 7.93
C ILE A 121 0.82 14.20 9.45
N GLU A 122 1.41 15.18 10.10
CA GLU A 122 1.28 15.42 11.53
C GLU A 122 -0.16 15.78 11.91
N ALA A 123 -0.81 16.67 11.14
CA ALA A 123 -2.20 17.05 11.36
C ALA A 123 -3.16 15.83 11.22
N PHE A 124 -2.93 15.00 10.21
CA PHE A 124 -3.67 13.76 10.01
C PHE A 124 -3.46 12.78 11.19
N ALA A 125 -2.21 12.57 11.60
CA ALA A 125 -1.86 11.73 12.73
C ALA A 125 -2.50 12.21 14.04
N ALA A 126 -2.49 13.53 14.29
CA ALA A 126 -3.11 14.13 15.48
C ALA A 126 -4.62 13.87 15.53
N LYS A 127 -5.33 13.96 14.39
CA LYS A 127 -6.77 13.64 14.31
C LYS A 127 -7.06 12.19 14.62
N VAL A 128 -6.25 11.28 14.06
CA VAL A 128 -6.33 9.83 14.30
C VAL A 128 -6.10 9.52 15.78
N LEU A 129 -5.08 10.14 16.38
CA LEU A 129 -4.76 9.97 17.80
C LEU A 129 -5.89 10.49 18.69
N LYS A 130 -6.46 11.67 18.37
CA LYS A 130 -7.61 12.26 19.08
C LYS A 130 -8.84 11.35 19.03
N ALA A 131 -9.00 10.58 17.95
CA ALA A 131 -10.06 9.58 17.82
C ALA A 131 -9.79 8.28 18.60
N GLY A 132 -8.66 8.18 19.32
CA GLY A 132 -8.31 7.04 20.17
C GLY A 132 -7.51 5.93 19.49
N TYR A 133 -7.03 6.14 18.26
CA TYR A 133 -6.20 5.16 17.57
C TYR A 133 -4.72 5.53 17.66
N ALA A 134 -3.87 4.53 17.95
CA ALA A 134 -2.42 4.71 17.83
C ALA A 134 -2.05 4.93 16.36
N SER A 135 -1.32 6.01 16.08
CA SER A 135 -0.96 6.40 14.73
C SER A 135 0.53 6.75 14.65
N PRO A 136 1.44 5.75 14.70
CA PRO A 136 2.84 6.01 14.44
C PRO A 136 3.03 6.46 12.98
N VAL A 137 3.80 7.54 12.79
CA VAL A 137 4.30 7.94 11.48
C VAL A 137 5.59 7.16 11.24
N ARG A 138 5.62 6.40 10.14
CA ARG A 138 6.81 5.63 9.79
C ARG A 138 7.87 6.56 9.22
N THR A 139 8.99 6.73 9.91
CA THR A 139 10.14 7.45 9.34
C THR A 139 10.68 6.67 8.13
N PRO A 140 10.65 7.23 6.92
CA PRO A 140 11.20 6.56 5.75
C PRO A 140 12.70 6.35 5.93
N ARG A 141 13.16 5.12 5.72
CA ARG A 141 14.59 4.81 5.63
C ARG A 141 14.95 4.66 4.15
N GLY A 142 16.06 5.28 3.74
CA GLY A 142 16.56 5.13 2.37
C GLY A 142 15.88 6.02 1.33
N ARG A 143 15.44 7.23 1.70
CA ARG A 143 14.99 8.25 0.73
C ARG A 143 16.06 8.56 -0.31
N ASP A 144 17.32 8.49 0.09
CA ASP A 144 18.52 8.76 -0.70
C ASP A 144 18.88 7.63 -1.67
N ILE A 145 18.42 6.42 -1.46
CA ILE A 145 18.79 5.22 -2.25
C ILE A 145 17.62 4.57 -2.98
N LEU A 146 16.48 5.26 -3.14
CA LEU A 146 15.26 4.75 -3.79
C LEU A 146 14.81 3.36 -3.25
N ALA A 147 15.07 3.08 -1.97
CA ALA A 147 14.81 1.78 -1.35
C ALA A 147 13.37 1.67 -0.85
N ALA A 148 12.39 1.68 -1.75
CA ALA A 148 11.01 1.34 -1.44
C ALA A 148 10.63 -0.05 -1.97
N CYS A 149 9.73 -0.73 -1.26
CA CYS A 149 9.20 -2.02 -1.71
C CYS A 149 8.65 -1.92 -3.15
N GLY A 150 9.17 -2.73 -4.07
CA GLY A 150 8.77 -2.76 -5.47
C GLY A 150 9.59 -1.87 -6.41
N GLN A 151 10.30 -0.84 -5.94
CA GLN A 151 11.08 0.06 -6.80
C GLN A 151 12.26 -0.65 -7.49
N LEU A 152 12.96 -1.53 -6.78
CA LEU A 152 14.07 -2.31 -7.34
C LEU A 152 13.61 -3.25 -8.46
N LYS A 153 12.41 -3.83 -8.36
CA LYS A 153 11.85 -4.69 -9.41
C LYS A 153 11.54 -3.90 -10.67
N SER A 154 10.97 -2.71 -10.54
CA SER A 154 10.66 -1.82 -11.67
C SER A 154 11.91 -1.35 -12.42
N ALA A 155 13.02 -1.10 -11.73
CA ALA A 155 14.29 -0.75 -12.35
C ALA A 155 14.90 -1.91 -13.13
N SER A 156 14.83 -3.14 -12.61
CA SER A 156 15.34 -4.34 -13.29
C SER A 156 14.52 -4.72 -14.54
N GLU A 157 13.19 -4.52 -14.51
CA GLU A 157 12.31 -4.78 -15.65
C GLU A 157 12.51 -3.74 -16.77
N ARG A 158 12.77 -2.47 -16.45
CA ARG A 158 13.11 -1.43 -17.45
C ARG A 158 14.44 -1.73 -18.14
N GLY A 159 15.46 -2.16 -17.41
CA GLY A 159 16.75 -2.57 -17.97
C GLY A 159 16.63 -3.77 -18.91
N ARG A 160 15.70 -4.69 -18.67
CA ARG A 160 15.44 -5.86 -19.51
C ARG A 160 14.71 -5.48 -20.81
N ARG A 161 13.73 -4.55 -20.78
CA ARG A 161 13.04 -4.05 -21.98
C ARG A 161 13.96 -3.25 -22.90
N GLN A 162 14.88 -2.46 -22.36
CA GLN A 162 15.86 -1.73 -23.17
C GLN A 162 16.87 -2.66 -23.85
N ARG A 163 17.26 -3.77 -23.23
CA ARG A 163 18.18 -4.77 -23.83
C ARG A 163 17.53 -5.59 -24.94
N THR A 164 16.22 -5.85 -24.88
CA THR A 164 15.49 -6.58 -25.92
C THR A 164 15.10 -5.70 -27.11
N GLY A 165 14.98 -4.37 -26.92
CA GLY A 165 14.68 -3.41 -28.00
C GLY A 165 15.86 -3.10 -28.92
N THR A 166 17.09 -3.32 -28.49
CA THR A 166 18.30 -3.06 -29.30
C THR A 166 18.79 -4.26 -30.10
N ALA A 167 18.23 -5.47 -29.85
CA ALA A 167 18.63 -6.67 -30.58
C ALA A 167 17.87 -6.90 -31.89
N SER A 168 16.76 -6.18 -32.15
CA SER A 168 15.91 -6.34 -33.34
C SER A 168 16.24 -5.42 -34.51
N ALA A 169 17.24 -4.53 -34.38
CA ALA A 169 17.57 -3.54 -35.41
C ALA A 169 18.85 -3.83 -36.21
N ARG A 170 19.34 -5.05 -36.18
CA ARG A 170 20.53 -5.42 -36.94
C ARG A 170 20.30 -6.72 -37.71
N GLU A 171 19.48 -6.66 -38.77
CA GLU A 171 19.56 -7.60 -39.88
C GLU A 171 18.65 -7.09 -41.02
N SER A 172 19.23 -6.24 -41.87
CA SER A 172 18.82 -6.07 -43.26
C SER A 172 19.96 -5.40 -44.03
N VAL A 173 20.90 -6.22 -44.49
CA VAL A 173 21.84 -5.82 -45.55
C VAL A 173 21.32 -6.47 -46.83
N PRO A 174 21.03 -5.75 -47.92
CA PRO A 174 20.71 -6.33 -49.17
C PRO A 174 22.02 -6.74 -49.88
N SER A 175 22.09 -7.97 -50.33
CA SER A 175 23.15 -8.42 -51.23
C SER A 175 22.75 -8.10 -52.67
N ASP A 176 23.30 -7.06 -53.24
CA ASP A 176 23.40 -6.92 -54.69
C ASP A 176 24.65 -7.69 -55.16
N ALA A 177 24.43 -8.67 -55.98
CA ALA A 177 25.48 -9.29 -56.78
C ALA A 177 25.11 -9.15 -58.24
N THR A 178 25.90 -8.34 -58.93
CA THR A 178 25.93 -8.15 -60.38
C THR A 178 26.87 -9.20 -61.00
N THR A 179 26.43 -9.70 -62.14
CA THR A 179 27.12 -10.37 -63.28
C THR A 179 27.11 -11.85 -63.28
#